data_d419f9a12dd18310f5db6466b5939365
#
_entry.id   d419f9a12dd18310f5db6466b5939365
#
_cell.length_a   1.000
_cell.length_b   1.000
_cell.length_c   1.000
_cell.angle_alpha   90.00
_cell.angle_beta   90.00
_cell.angle_gamma   90.00
#
_symmetry.space_group_name_H-M   'P 1'
#
loop_
_entity.id
_entity.type
_entity.pdbx_description
1 polymer ?
#
loop_
_entity_poly.entity_id
_entity_poly.type
_entity_poly.pdbx_seq_one_letter_code
_entity_poly.pdbx_strand_id
1 'polypeptide(L)'
;KKAGFNPVAIASLTRINAATCAEQHNITTVHKSIEQLLDDESIEVIDLAVPPDNQLSIIKDACERGIVKGILAQKPLGSNYSEAAEAVDACEQAGITLAVNQNMRYDQSVRAGKTLLTNGTIGDPVLATIDMRGIPHWMPCQERQGWVTLRIMSIHHMDTFRYWFGDPERIYCSVRTDPRTQFAHKDGIATYILEYSSGLRAIAIDDTWTGPAREGAPADIGIEWRIEGFGGLAKGEFGWGR
;
A
#
# COMPACT_ATOMS: atom_id res chain seq x y z
N LYS A 1 -10.43 -0.99 17.39
CA LYS A 1 -10.57 -0.77 18.84
C LYS A 1 -9.42 0.07 19.39
N LYS A 2 -8.15 -0.26 19.17
CA LYS A 2 -7.00 0.54 19.68
C LYS A 2 -6.94 1.96 19.08
N ALA A 3 -7.44 2.15 17.87
CA ALA A 3 -7.49 3.43 17.16
C ALA A 3 -8.78 4.24 17.41
N GLY A 4 -9.61 3.84 18.37
CA GLY A 4 -10.87 4.51 18.68
C GLY A 4 -12.08 4.06 17.84
N PHE A 5 -11.87 3.22 16.83
CA PHE A 5 -12.97 2.67 16.03
C PHE A 5 -13.61 1.44 16.71
N ASN A 6 -14.92 1.32 16.57
CA ASN A 6 -15.67 0.16 17.01
C ASN A 6 -16.20 -0.61 15.79
N PRO A 7 -15.64 -1.78 15.43
CA PRO A 7 -16.15 -2.59 14.33
C PRO A 7 -17.52 -3.17 14.72
N VAL A 8 -18.57 -2.72 14.04
CA VAL A 8 -19.97 -3.08 14.34
C VAL A 8 -20.53 -4.09 13.34
N ALA A 9 -20.05 -4.08 12.10
CA ALA A 9 -20.55 -4.93 11.05
C ALA A 9 -19.45 -5.40 10.09
N ILE A 10 -19.71 -6.49 9.39
CA ILE A 10 -18.85 -7.04 8.35
C ILE A 10 -19.68 -7.64 7.21
N ALA A 11 -19.20 -7.51 5.99
CA ALA A 11 -19.65 -8.26 4.82
C ALA A 11 -18.45 -8.84 4.07
N SER A 12 -18.63 -9.96 3.40
CA SER A 12 -17.64 -10.55 2.50
C SER A 12 -18.33 -11.38 1.43
N LEU A 13 -17.72 -11.45 0.25
CA LEU A 13 -18.15 -12.37 -0.82
C LEU A 13 -18.15 -13.83 -0.34
N THR A 14 -17.25 -14.18 0.58
CA THR A 14 -17.20 -15.51 1.21
C THR A 14 -17.80 -15.43 2.61
N ARG A 15 -19.06 -15.84 2.73
CA ARG A 15 -19.82 -15.71 3.98
C ARG A 15 -19.14 -16.38 5.19
N ILE A 16 -18.48 -17.52 4.99
CA ILE A 16 -17.77 -18.22 6.06
C ILE A 16 -16.61 -17.38 6.60
N ASN A 17 -15.88 -16.66 5.74
CA ASN A 17 -14.80 -15.79 6.17
C ASN A 17 -15.32 -14.61 6.98
N ALA A 18 -16.46 -14.01 6.58
CA ALA A 18 -17.10 -12.95 7.36
C ALA A 18 -17.53 -13.44 8.74
N ALA A 19 -18.13 -14.62 8.85
CA ALA A 19 -18.57 -15.20 10.11
C ALA A 19 -17.38 -15.50 11.04
N THR A 20 -16.32 -16.13 10.51
CA THR A 20 -15.10 -16.41 11.28
C THR A 20 -14.43 -15.13 11.79
N CYS A 21 -14.32 -14.13 10.93
CA CYS A 21 -13.76 -12.82 11.32
C CYS A 21 -14.63 -12.13 12.38
N ALA A 22 -15.94 -12.18 12.23
CA ALA A 22 -16.89 -11.61 13.19
C ALA A 22 -16.74 -12.25 14.57
N GLU A 23 -16.62 -13.56 14.63
CA GLU A 23 -16.39 -14.30 15.87
C GLU A 23 -15.06 -13.93 16.53
N GLN A 24 -13.96 -13.94 15.77
CA GLN A 24 -12.61 -13.60 16.26
C GLN A 24 -12.50 -12.18 16.81
N HIS A 25 -13.26 -11.25 16.25
CA HIS A 25 -13.15 -9.84 16.58
C HIS A 25 -14.36 -9.28 17.37
N ASN A 26 -15.30 -10.13 17.74
CA ASN A 26 -16.54 -9.76 18.42
C ASN A 26 -17.30 -8.67 17.65
N ILE A 27 -17.54 -8.91 16.35
CA ILE A 27 -18.37 -8.07 15.47
C ILE A 27 -19.78 -8.64 15.54
N THR A 28 -20.76 -7.79 15.85
CA THR A 28 -22.11 -8.25 16.16
C THR A 28 -22.96 -8.54 14.94
N THR A 29 -22.69 -7.86 13.83
CA THR A 29 -23.51 -7.92 12.62
C THR A 29 -22.72 -8.49 11.45
N VAL A 30 -23.24 -9.54 10.81
CA VAL A 30 -22.70 -10.12 9.59
C VAL A 30 -23.75 -9.95 8.49
N HIS A 31 -23.54 -8.97 7.62
CA HIS A 31 -24.40 -8.73 6.48
C HIS A 31 -24.23 -9.80 5.40
N LYS A 32 -25.30 -10.07 4.65
CA LYS A 32 -25.30 -11.09 3.58
C LYS A 32 -24.65 -10.59 2.29
N SER A 33 -24.58 -9.27 2.12
CA SER A 33 -24.00 -8.64 0.93
C SER A 33 -23.40 -7.28 1.29
N ILE A 34 -22.61 -6.73 0.37
CA ILE A 34 -22.03 -5.38 0.48
C ILE A 34 -23.14 -4.33 0.49
N GLU A 35 -24.17 -4.49 -0.35
CA GLU A 35 -25.29 -3.57 -0.44
C GLU A 35 -26.00 -3.44 0.92
N GLN A 36 -26.26 -4.57 1.60
CA GLN A 36 -26.85 -4.55 2.94
C GLN A 36 -25.97 -3.84 3.97
N LEU A 37 -24.65 -3.98 3.86
CA LEU A 37 -23.71 -3.26 4.72
C LEU A 37 -23.76 -1.76 4.43
N LEU A 38 -23.81 -1.38 3.16
CA LEU A 38 -23.87 0.02 2.73
C LEU A 38 -25.22 0.70 3.07
N ASP A 39 -26.29 -0.08 3.28
CA ASP A 39 -27.60 0.41 3.71
C ASP A 39 -27.75 0.53 5.24
N ASP A 40 -26.74 0.11 6.00
CA ASP A 40 -26.76 0.13 7.48
C ASP A 40 -26.39 1.52 8.00
N GLU A 41 -27.39 2.29 8.44
CA GLU A 41 -27.24 3.66 8.97
C GLU A 41 -26.40 3.74 10.27
N SER A 42 -26.09 2.62 10.90
CA SER A 42 -25.23 2.58 12.08
C SER A 42 -23.73 2.68 11.75
N ILE A 43 -23.38 2.57 10.44
CA ILE A 43 -21.98 2.56 9.97
C ILE A 43 -21.56 3.97 9.58
N GLU A 44 -20.60 4.53 10.30
CA GLU A 44 -20.03 5.84 10.00
C GLU A 44 -18.80 5.77 9.07
N VAL A 45 -18.03 4.68 9.14
CA VAL A 45 -16.78 4.50 8.39
C VAL A 45 -16.69 3.08 7.84
N ILE A 46 -16.27 2.95 6.59
CA ILE A 46 -16.02 1.68 5.95
C ILE A 46 -14.51 1.43 5.86
N ASP A 47 -14.05 0.25 6.30
CA ASP A 47 -12.72 -0.29 5.98
C ASP A 47 -12.86 -1.25 4.79
N LEU A 48 -12.44 -0.78 3.62
CA LEU A 48 -12.65 -1.45 2.34
C LEU A 48 -11.47 -2.35 1.99
N ALA A 49 -11.43 -3.55 2.57
CA ALA A 49 -10.38 -4.55 2.37
C ALA A 49 -10.71 -5.53 1.22
N VAL A 50 -10.82 -4.99 0.01
CA VAL A 50 -11.12 -5.76 -1.21
C VAL A 50 -10.03 -5.59 -2.27
N PRO A 51 -9.94 -6.50 -3.27
CA PRO A 51 -9.04 -6.33 -4.40
C PRO A 51 -9.28 -5.01 -5.15
N PRO A 52 -8.23 -4.41 -5.77
CA PRO A 52 -8.33 -3.08 -6.39
C PRO A 52 -9.40 -2.97 -7.49
N ASP A 53 -9.65 -4.05 -8.24
CA ASP A 53 -10.66 -4.13 -9.28
C ASP A 53 -12.11 -4.03 -8.79
N ASN A 54 -12.34 -4.16 -7.48
CA ASN A 54 -13.67 -4.05 -6.87
C ASN A 54 -13.85 -2.76 -6.06
N GLN A 55 -12.81 -1.96 -5.88
CA GLN A 55 -12.87 -0.80 -4.98
C GLN A 55 -13.74 0.32 -5.53
N LEU A 56 -13.53 0.70 -6.80
CA LEU A 56 -14.23 1.84 -7.40
C LEU A 56 -15.75 1.70 -7.34
N SER A 57 -16.30 0.54 -7.70
CA SER A 57 -17.74 0.31 -7.67
C SER A 57 -18.33 0.47 -6.26
N ILE A 58 -17.65 -0.11 -5.26
CA ILE A 58 -18.11 -0.04 -3.87
C ILE A 58 -17.99 1.39 -3.31
N ILE A 59 -16.95 2.12 -3.68
CA ILE A 59 -16.77 3.53 -3.28
C ILE A 59 -17.90 4.37 -3.87
N LYS A 60 -18.22 4.21 -5.16
CA LYS A 60 -19.31 4.94 -5.81
C LYS A 60 -20.66 4.61 -5.17
N ASP A 61 -20.92 3.35 -4.93
CA ASP A 61 -22.14 2.90 -4.25
C ASP A 61 -22.27 3.52 -2.86
N ALA A 62 -21.18 3.61 -2.10
CA ALA A 62 -21.16 4.25 -0.79
C ALA A 62 -21.42 5.77 -0.90
N CYS A 63 -20.84 6.42 -1.91
CA CYS A 63 -21.05 7.85 -2.18
C CYS A 63 -22.51 8.15 -2.57
N GLU A 64 -23.12 7.31 -3.42
CA GLU A 64 -24.50 7.48 -3.84
C GLU A 64 -25.50 7.35 -2.68
N ARG A 65 -25.23 6.48 -1.72
CA ARG A 65 -26.07 6.33 -0.51
C ARG A 65 -25.89 7.48 0.49
N GLY A 66 -24.71 8.06 0.55
CA GLY A 66 -24.41 9.21 1.43
C GLY A 66 -24.54 8.96 2.92
N ILE A 67 -24.51 7.70 3.36
CA ILE A 67 -24.66 7.31 4.77
C ILE A 67 -23.33 7.46 5.52
N VAL A 68 -22.24 7.00 4.91
CA VAL A 68 -20.91 6.99 5.57
C VAL A 68 -20.21 8.34 5.49
N LYS A 69 -19.40 8.64 6.50
CA LYS A 69 -18.58 9.86 6.60
C LYS A 69 -17.16 9.65 6.09
N GLY A 70 -16.71 8.40 6.06
CA GLY A 70 -15.34 8.08 5.67
C GLY A 70 -15.18 6.68 5.12
N ILE A 71 -14.17 6.53 4.24
CA ILE A 71 -13.77 5.26 3.64
C ILE A 71 -12.25 5.12 3.81
N LEU A 72 -11.80 4.02 4.40
CA LEU A 72 -10.40 3.58 4.39
C LEU A 72 -10.26 2.50 3.30
N ALA A 73 -9.70 2.87 2.15
CA ALA A 73 -9.47 1.94 1.06
C ALA A 73 -8.10 1.26 1.16
N GLN A 74 -8.00 0.01 0.70
CA GLN A 74 -6.71 -0.65 0.58
C GLN A 74 -5.91 -0.13 -0.62
N LYS A 75 -4.60 -0.28 -0.52
CA LYS A 75 -3.67 -0.02 -1.63
C LYS A 75 -3.60 -1.24 -2.58
N PRO A 76 -3.36 -1.04 -3.87
CA PRO A 76 -3.49 0.23 -4.57
C PRO A 76 -4.95 0.68 -4.64
N LEU A 77 -5.18 1.97 -4.65
CA LEU A 77 -6.52 2.51 -4.90
C LEU A 77 -6.89 2.30 -6.37
N GLY A 78 -7.81 1.37 -6.63
CA GLY A 78 -8.18 0.98 -7.98
C GLY A 78 -7.10 0.22 -8.75
N SER A 79 -7.42 -0.19 -9.97
CA SER A 79 -6.53 -0.96 -10.85
C SER A 79 -5.62 -0.08 -11.70
N ASN A 80 -5.91 1.21 -11.80
CA ASN A 80 -5.15 2.18 -12.59
C ASN A 80 -5.43 3.61 -12.10
N TYR A 81 -4.69 4.57 -12.67
CA TYR A 81 -4.82 5.99 -12.31
C TYR A 81 -6.24 6.55 -12.52
N SER A 82 -6.89 6.19 -13.63
CA SER A 82 -8.24 6.70 -13.94
C SER A 82 -9.26 6.26 -12.90
N GLU A 83 -9.24 4.99 -12.50
CA GLU A 83 -10.12 4.47 -11.45
C GLU A 83 -9.83 5.12 -10.08
N ALA A 84 -8.55 5.33 -9.77
CA ALA A 84 -8.16 6.00 -8.53
C ALA A 84 -8.64 7.46 -8.51
N ALA A 85 -8.46 8.20 -9.60
CA ALA A 85 -8.94 9.57 -9.74
C ALA A 85 -10.47 9.65 -9.61
N GLU A 86 -11.20 8.77 -10.30
CA GLU A 86 -12.65 8.69 -10.23
C GLU A 86 -13.16 8.39 -8.80
N ALA A 87 -12.45 7.52 -8.07
CA ALA A 87 -12.79 7.24 -6.67
C ALA A 87 -12.60 8.46 -5.76
N VAL A 88 -11.51 9.22 -5.97
CA VAL A 88 -11.26 10.48 -5.25
C VAL A 88 -12.34 11.51 -5.57
N ASP A 89 -12.61 11.74 -6.85
CA ASP A 89 -13.61 12.71 -7.31
C ASP A 89 -15.01 12.38 -6.76
N ALA A 90 -15.39 11.10 -6.76
CA ALA A 90 -16.68 10.66 -6.21
C ALA A 90 -16.80 10.97 -4.71
N CYS A 91 -15.75 10.68 -3.94
CA CYS A 91 -15.74 10.96 -2.50
C CYS A 91 -15.75 12.48 -2.22
N GLU A 92 -14.99 13.28 -2.98
CA GLU A 92 -14.98 14.74 -2.83
C GLU A 92 -16.35 15.33 -3.13
N GLN A 93 -17.01 14.91 -4.21
CA GLN A 93 -18.37 15.36 -4.57
C GLN A 93 -19.42 14.98 -3.52
N ALA A 94 -19.28 13.81 -2.91
CA ALA A 94 -20.18 13.34 -1.85
C ALA A 94 -19.84 13.90 -0.45
N GLY A 95 -18.72 14.62 -0.28
CA GLY A 95 -18.27 15.11 1.02
C GLY A 95 -17.78 14.00 1.96
N ILE A 96 -17.34 12.86 1.42
CA ILE A 96 -16.86 11.70 2.17
C ILE A 96 -15.34 11.74 2.25
N THR A 97 -14.79 11.56 3.44
CA THR A 97 -13.33 11.48 3.63
C THR A 97 -12.80 10.15 3.10
N LEU A 98 -11.98 10.18 2.06
CA LEU A 98 -11.28 9.01 1.54
C LEU A 98 -9.84 8.96 2.08
N ALA A 99 -9.46 7.86 2.69
CA ALA A 99 -8.09 7.56 3.08
C ALA A 99 -7.61 6.28 2.40
N VAL A 100 -6.36 6.25 1.96
CA VAL A 100 -5.74 5.05 1.39
C VAL A 100 -4.74 4.46 2.37
N ASN A 101 -4.82 3.16 2.61
CA ASN A 101 -3.97 2.45 3.57
C ASN A 101 -2.54 2.25 3.03
N GLN A 102 -1.80 3.34 2.83
CA GLN A 102 -0.37 3.34 2.57
C GLN A 102 0.40 3.21 3.89
N ASN A 103 0.21 2.07 4.54
CA ASN A 103 0.62 1.86 5.93
C ASN A 103 2.15 1.90 6.14
N MET A 104 2.97 1.58 5.13
CA MET A 104 4.42 1.49 5.30
C MET A 104 5.07 2.86 5.56
N ARG A 105 4.46 3.98 5.16
CA ARG A 105 4.95 5.32 5.55
C ARG A 105 4.91 5.57 7.06
N TYR A 106 4.11 4.79 7.80
CA TYR A 106 4.00 4.85 9.25
C TYR A 106 4.92 3.87 9.98
N ASP A 107 5.70 3.09 9.24
CA ASP A 107 6.75 2.25 9.83
C ASP A 107 7.72 3.11 10.65
N GLN A 108 8.16 2.59 11.80
CA GLN A 108 9.02 3.35 12.72
C GLN A 108 10.33 3.76 12.08
N SER A 109 10.93 2.89 11.28
CA SER A 109 12.16 3.14 10.57
C SER A 109 11.98 4.23 9.50
N VAL A 110 10.89 4.18 8.73
CA VAL A 110 10.55 5.19 7.72
C VAL A 110 10.31 6.56 8.37
N ARG A 111 9.61 6.60 9.49
CA ARG A 111 9.38 7.83 10.26
C ARG A 111 10.67 8.39 10.86
N ALA A 112 11.56 7.51 11.34
CA ALA A 112 12.89 7.91 11.80
C ALA A 112 13.70 8.55 10.66
N GLY A 113 13.70 7.95 9.47
CA GLY A 113 14.31 8.54 8.26
C GLY A 113 13.76 9.94 7.95
N LYS A 114 12.43 10.11 8.01
CA LYS A 114 11.80 11.44 7.84
C LYS A 114 12.27 12.44 8.89
N THR A 115 12.38 12.03 10.13
CA THR A 115 12.86 12.90 11.23
C THR A 115 14.29 13.36 11.00
N LEU A 116 15.20 12.44 10.58
CA LEU A 116 16.58 12.78 10.28
C LEU A 116 16.72 13.75 9.11
N LEU A 117 15.87 13.64 8.11
CA LEU A 117 15.78 14.59 7.00
C LEU A 117 15.27 15.95 7.47
N THR A 118 14.16 15.96 8.22
CA THR A 118 13.49 17.20 8.62
C THR A 118 14.33 18.03 9.59
N ASN A 119 15.09 17.40 10.49
CA ASN A 119 15.95 18.09 11.44
C ASN A 119 17.35 18.42 10.89
N GLY A 120 17.61 18.10 9.63
CA GLY A 120 18.87 18.41 8.94
C GLY A 120 20.06 17.55 9.35
N THR A 121 19.86 16.45 10.11
CA THR A 121 20.97 15.59 10.59
C THR A 121 21.81 15.01 9.45
N ILE A 122 21.18 14.67 8.34
CA ILE A 122 21.85 14.09 7.16
C ILE A 122 22.38 15.21 6.21
N GLY A 123 21.92 16.45 6.37
CA GLY A 123 22.10 17.52 5.41
C GLY A 123 21.20 17.33 4.18
N ASP A 124 21.48 18.07 3.11
CA ASP A 124 20.73 17.96 1.86
C ASP A 124 20.92 16.56 1.25
N PRO A 125 19.85 15.82 0.97
CA PRO A 125 19.95 14.46 0.44
C PRO A 125 20.43 14.45 -1.02
N VAL A 126 21.33 13.55 -1.34
CA VAL A 126 21.94 13.38 -2.67
C VAL A 126 21.51 12.06 -3.33
N LEU A 127 21.47 10.98 -2.56
CA LEU A 127 21.13 9.64 -3.03
C LEU A 127 20.25 8.95 -1.99
N ALA A 128 19.19 8.29 -2.46
CA ALA A 128 18.41 7.40 -1.64
C ALA A 128 18.19 6.07 -2.37
N THR A 129 18.18 4.96 -1.62
CA THR A 129 17.91 3.65 -2.20
C THR A 129 16.92 2.86 -1.35
N ILE A 130 16.11 2.03 -2.01
CA ILE A 130 15.33 0.96 -1.39
C ILE A 130 15.64 -0.32 -2.17
N ASP A 131 16.03 -1.37 -1.47
CA ASP A 131 16.25 -2.71 -2.01
C ASP A 131 15.27 -3.68 -1.32
N MET A 132 14.38 -4.27 -2.10
CA MET A 132 13.44 -5.26 -1.62
C MET A 132 13.76 -6.61 -2.22
N ARG A 133 13.89 -7.61 -1.35
CA ARG A 133 13.98 -9.03 -1.68
C ARG A 133 12.87 -9.76 -0.95
N GLY A 134 12.02 -10.47 -1.69
CA GLY A 134 10.88 -11.14 -1.10
C GLY A 134 10.60 -12.51 -1.70
N ILE A 135 10.12 -13.45 -0.87
CA ILE A 135 9.48 -14.67 -1.36
C ILE A 135 8.00 -14.34 -1.52
N PRO A 136 7.45 -14.50 -2.72
CA PRO A 136 6.06 -14.11 -2.98
C PRO A 136 5.07 -15.04 -2.27
N HIS A 137 4.09 -14.40 -1.64
CA HIS A 137 2.87 -15.06 -1.21
C HIS A 137 1.76 -14.65 -2.18
N TRP A 138 1.69 -15.33 -3.32
CA TRP A 138 0.76 -14.99 -4.38
C TRP A 138 -0.69 -15.17 -3.94
N MET A 139 -1.48 -14.12 -4.12
CA MET A 139 -2.93 -14.18 -3.96
C MET A 139 -3.61 -14.39 -5.31
N PRO A 140 -4.78 -15.04 -5.37
CA PRO A 140 -5.50 -15.27 -6.63
C PRO A 140 -5.78 -13.99 -7.44
N CYS A 141 -5.95 -12.86 -6.77
CA CYS A 141 -6.13 -11.57 -7.46
C CYS A 141 -4.85 -11.12 -8.19
N GLN A 142 -3.68 -11.36 -7.65
CA GLN A 142 -2.40 -11.04 -8.29
C GLN A 142 -2.17 -11.86 -9.56
N GLU A 143 -2.43 -13.17 -9.49
CA GLU A 143 -2.37 -14.05 -10.66
C GLU A 143 -3.35 -13.60 -11.75
N ARG A 144 -4.60 -13.30 -11.38
CA ARG A 144 -5.62 -12.83 -12.32
C ARG A 144 -5.26 -11.51 -12.99
N GLN A 145 -4.69 -10.57 -12.26
CA GLN A 145 -4.35 -9.25 -12.76
C GLN A 145 -2.99 -9.21 -13.47
N GLY A 146 -2.10 -10.15 -13.16
CA GLY A 146 -0.75 -10.24 -13.71
C GLY A 146 0.16 -9.07 -13.27
N TRP A 147 -0.13 -8.44 -12.12
CA TRP A 147 0.70 -7.41 -11.49
C TRP A 147 1.11 -7.88 -10.10
N VAL A 148 2.40 -8.08 -9.89
CA VAL A 148 2.92 -8.79 -8.71
C VAL A 148 3.91 -7.96 -7.90
N THR A 149 4.49 -6.92 -8.46
CA THR A 149 5.53 -6.10 -7.81
C THR A 149 5.11 -4.64 -7.71
N LEU A 150 4.93 -3.95 -8.84
CA LEU A 150 4.67 -2.49 -8.86
C LEU A 150 3.44 -2.08 -8.06
N ARG A 151 2.34 -2.80 -8.20
CA ARG A 151 1.08 -2.49 -7.51
C ARG A 151 1.00 -3.04 -6.09
N ILE A 152 1.86 -4.00 -5.74
CA ILE A 152 1.78 -4.70 -4.46
C ILE A 152 2.81 -4.15 -3.47
N MET A 153 4.06 -4.04 -3.88
CA MET A 153 5.16 -3.62 -3.01
C MET A 153 5.78 -2.29 -3.42
N SER A 154 6.14 -2.11 -4.71
CA SER A 154 6.80 -0.88 -5.16
C SER A 154 5.97 0.38 -4.90
N ILE A 155 4.65 0.27 -4.88
CA ILE A 155 3.77 1.39 -4.51
C ILE A 155 4.07 1.94 -3.11
N HIS A 156 4.47 1.09 -2.16
CA HIS A 156 4.89 1.51 -0.83
C HIS A 156 6.24 2.23 -0.86
N HIS A 157 7.16 1.76 -1.71
CA HIS A 157 8.49 2.34 -1.83
C HIS A 157 8.43 3.71 -2.52
N MET A 158 7.64 3.82 -3.59
CA MET A 158 7.35 5.11 -4.24
C MET A 158 6.67 6.08 -3.27
N ASP A 159 5.71 5.61 -2.48
CA ASP A 159 5.05 6.40 -1.45
C ASP A 159 6.04 6.85 -0.35
N THR A 160 6.98 5.99 0.04
CA THR A 160 8.03 6.33 1.00
C THR A 160 8.96 7.41 0.46
N PHE A 161 9.42 7.31 -0.78
CA PHE A 161 10.21 8.37 -1.40
C PHE A 161 9.45 9.69 -1.48
N ARG A 162 8.16 9.66 -1.87
CA ARG A 162 7.30 10.85 -1.87
C ARG A 162 7.10 11.42 -0.46
N TYR A 163 6.97 10.57 0.54
CA TYR A 163 6.86 10.99 1.95
C TYR A 163 8.14 11.69 2.44
N TRP A 164 9.31 11.20 2.02
CA TRP A 164 10.60 11.78 2.40
C TRP A 164 10.93 13.06 1.64
N PHE A 165 10.76 13.06 0.33
CA PHE A 165 11.34 14.05 -0.58
C PHE A 165 10.32 14.86 -1.39
N GLY A 166 9.04 14.53 -1.31
CA GLY A 166 8.00 15.13 -2.16
C GLY A 166 7.88 14.43 -3.53
N ASP A 167 7.27 15.12 -4.48
CA ASP A 167 7.03 14.56 -5.81
C ASP A 167 8.28 14.68 -6.69
N PRO A 168 8.64 13.61 -7.41
CA PRO A 168 9.74 13.65 -8.38
C PRO A 168 9.32 14.40 -9.66
N GLU A 169 10.30 14.97 -10.38
CA GLU A 169 10.06 15.57 -11.70
C GLU A 169 9.98 14.52 -12.81
N ARG A 170 10.75 13.44 -12.68
CA ARG A 170 10.84 12.37 -13.68
C ARG A 170 10.95 11.02 -13.03
N ILE A 171 10.44 10.02 -13.76
CA ILE A 171 10.56 8.61 -13.37
C ILE A 171 11.09 7.85 -14.58
N TYR A 172 12.13 7.05 -14.34
CA TYR A 172 12.59 6.01 -15.26
C TYR A 172 12.34 4.66 -14.61
N CYS A 173 11.68 3.74 -15.33
CA CYS A 173 11.34 2.41 -14.79
C CYS A 173 11.62 1.33 -15.83
N SER A 174 12.28 0.26 -15.38
CA SER A 174 12.48 -0.96 -16.13
C SER A 174 11.83 -2.12 -15.38
N VAL A 175 10.95 -2.82 -16.06
CA VAL A 175 10.29 -4.01 -15.52
C VAL A 175 10.47 -5.20 -16.45
N ARG A 176 10.44 -6.39 -15.88
CA ARG A 176 10.41 -7.62 -16.65
C ARG A 176 9.57 -8.68 -15.95
N THR A 177 9.06 -9.63 -16.73
CA THR A 177 8.55 -10.88 -16.18
C THR A 177 9.69 -11.65 -15.51
N ASP A 178 9.39 -12.28 -14.40
CA ASP A 178 10.35 -13.14 -13.71
C ASP A 178 10.24 -14.57 -14.27
N PRO A 179 11.30 -15.11 -14.88
CA PRO A 179 11.26 -16.46 -15.44
C PRO A 179 11.19 -17.55 -14.37
N ARG A 180 11.35 -17.20 -13.11
CA ARG A 180 11.26 -18.12 -11.98
C ARG A 180 9.82 -18.34 -11.50
N THR A 181 8.84 -17.50 -11.91
CA THR A 181 7.42 -17.69 -11.61
C THR A 181 6.75 -18.60 -12.63
N GLN A 182 5.67 -19.28 -12.19
CA GLN A 182 4.98 -20.27 -13.02
C GLN A 182 3.68 -19.76 -13.64
N PHE A 183 3.33 -18.51 -13.45
CA PHE A 183 2.13 -17.89 -14.02
C PHE A 183 2.46 -16.61 -14.80
N ALA A 184 1.58 -16.21 -15.70
CA ALA A 184 1.75 -15.02 -16.53
C ALA A 184 1.63 -13.75 -15.68
N HIS A 185 2.63 -12.87 -15.75
CA HIS A 185 2.65 -11.57 -15.09
C HIS A 185 3.52 -10.57 -15.89
N LYS A 186 3.53 -9.31 -15.47
CA LYS A 186 4.17 -8.21 -16.20
C LYS A 186 5.42 -7.67 -15.52
N ASP A 187 5.51 -7.74 -14.19
CA ASP A 187 6.41 -6.95 -13.35
C ASP A 187 7.04 -7.74 -12.19
N GLY A 188 7.52 -8.95 -12.45
CA GLY A 188 8.16 -9.78 -11.42
C GLY A 188 9.44 -9.18 -10.84
N ILE A 189 10.20 -8.43 -11.68
CA ILE A 189 11.36 -7.63 -11.25
C ILE A 189 11.12 -6.21 -11.72
N ALA A 190 11.25 -5.24 -10.82
CA ALA A 190 11.14 -3.83 -11.11
C ALA A 190 12.35 -3.05 -10.59
N THR A 191 12.91 -2.19 -11.44
CA THR A 191 13.95 -1.24 -11.06
C THR A 191 13.55 0.14 -11.54
N TYR A 192 13.60 1.15 -10.68
CA TYR A 192 13.21 2.49 -11.08
C TYR A 192 14.05 3.56 -10.38
N ILE A 193 14.14 4.72 -11.06
CA ILE A 193 14.84 5.91 -10.60
C ILE A 193 13.84 7.06 -10.59
N LEU A 194 13.78 7.77 -9.47
CA LEU A 194 13.04 9.02 -9.31
C LEU A 194 14.04 10.18 -9.33
N GLU A 195 13.83 11.15 -10.21
CA GLU A 195 14.65 12.33 -10.34
C GLU A 195 13.93 13.54 -9.75
N TYR A 196 14.64 14.26 -8.89
CA TYR A 196 14.14 15.45 -8.21
C TYR A 196 14.85 16.72 -8.69
N SER A 197 14.18 17.87 -8.68
CA SER A 197 14.73 19.17 -9.04
C SER A 197 15.96 19.58 -8.22
N SER A 198 16.04 19.12 -6.97
CA SER A 198 17.20 19.31 -6.10
C SER A 198 18.46 18.59 -6.57
N GLY A 199 18.37 17.73 -7.58
CA GLY A 199 19.47 16.84 -8.01
C GLY A 199 19.49 15.50 -7.32
N LEU A 200 18.68 15.27 -6.28
CA LEU A 200 18.54 13.97 -5.61
C LEU A 200 18.12 12.88 -6.61
N ARG A 201 18.68 11.70 -6.46
CA ARG A 201 18.23 10.47 -7.12
C ARG A 201 17.75 9.48 -6.07
N ALA A 202 16.51 8.98 -6.22
CA ALA A 202 15.99 7.90 -5.43
C ALA A 202 15.83 6.66 -6.32
N ILE A 203 16.39 5.54 -5.90
CA ILE A 203 16.48 4.31 -6.70
C ILE A 203 15.86 3.16 -5.91
N ALA A 204 15.03 2.35 -6.57
CA ALA A 204 14.57 1.12 -5.97
C ALA A 204 14.82 -0.09 -6.88
N ILE A 205 15.09 -1.22 -6.23
CA ILE A 205 15.18 -2.54 -6.82
C ILE A 205 14.19 -3.42 -6.07
N ASP A 206 13.20 -3.91 -6.78
CA ASP A 206 12.14 -4.76 -6.21
C ASP A 206 12.18 -6.13 -6.91
N ASP A 207 12.62 -7.15 -6.17
CA ASP A 207 12.63 -8.54 -6.60
C ASP A 207 11.70 -9.34 -5.68
N THR A 208 10.61 -9.83 -6.24
CA THR A 208 9.60 -10.58 -5.49
C THR A 208 9.80 -12.10 -5.56
N TRP A 209 10.97 -12.57 -5.95
CA TRP A 209 11.27 -14.00 -6.01
C TRP A 209 12.42 -14.43 -5.10
N THR A 210 13.40 -13.57 -4.89
CA THR A 210 14.58 -13.90 -4.10
C THR A 210 14.43 -13.27 -2.72
N GLY A 211 13.92 -14.02 -1.75
CA GLY A 211 13.82 -13.54 -0.37
C GLY A 211 15.07 -13.83 0.45
N PRO A 212 15.25 -13.15 1.59
CA PRO A 212 16.38 -13.36 2.50
C PRO A 212 16.51 -14.80 2.97
N ALA A 213 15.43 -15.56 3.07
CA ALA A 213 15.47 -16.98 3.43
C ALA A 213 16.29 -17.83 2.43
N ARG A 214 16.35 -17.43 1.15
CA ARG A 214 17.21 -18.09 0.15
C ARG A 214 18.69 -17.77 0.34
N GLU A 215 18.98 -16.70 1.05
CA GLU A 215 20.34 -16.28 1.43
C GLU A 215 20.71 -16.73 2.86
N GLY A 216 19.85 -17.57 3.48
CA GLY A 216 20.07 -18.12 4.81
C GLY A 216 19.53 -17.27 5.96
N ALA A 217 18.81 -16.20 5.70
CA ALA A 217 18.15 -15.41 6.74
C ALA A 217 16.77 -16.01 7.13
N PRO A 218 16.31 -15.80 8.37
CA PRO A 218 15.05 -16.40 8.85
C PRO A 218 13.79 -15.62 8.44
N ALA A 219 13.84 -14.84 7.36
CA ALA A 219 12.74 -14.00 6.90
C ALA A 219 12.42 -14.24 5.44
N ASP A 220 11.13 -14.11 5.08
CA ASP A 220 10.65 -14.25 3.70
C ASP A 220 10.79 -12.95 2.91
N ILE A 221 10.81 -11.80 3.59
CA ILE A 221 10.94 -10.46 2.99
C ILE A 221 11.99 -9.68 3.75
N GLY A 222 12.92 -9.08 3.01
CA GLY A 222 13.85 -8.05 3.46
C GLY A 222 13.68 -6.80 2.62
N ILE A 223 13.53 -5.66 3.26
CA ILE A 223 13.45 -4.37 2.59
C ILE A 223 14.37 -3.42 3.33
N GLU A 224 15.46 -3.05 2.68
CA GLU A 224 16.43 -2.13 3.23
C GLU A 224 16.33 -0.77 2.54
N TRP A 225 16.56 0.29 3.31
CA TRP A 225 16.66 1.62 2.77
C TRP A 225 17.95 2.33 3.22
N ARG A 226 18.39 3.26 2.38
CA ARG A 226 19.55 4.11 2.64
C ARG A 226 19.30 5.51 2.11
N ILE A 227 19.71 6.52 2.87
CA ILE A 227 19.70 7.92 2.47
C ILE A 227 21.09 8.48 2.72
N GLU A 228 21.66 9.13 1.73
CA GLU A 228 22.97 9.80 1.80
C GLU A 228 22.78 11.29 1.51
N GLY A 229 23.37 12.11 2.35
CA GLY A 229 23.38 13.56 2.19
C GLY A 229 24.76 14.15 2.48
N PHE A 230 24.88 15.46 2.36
CA PHE A 230 26.15 16.16 2.58
C PHE A 230 26.64 16.06 4.03
N GLY A 231 25.78 15.89 5.01
CA GLY A 231 26.10 15.80 6.42
C GLY A 231 26.27 14.38 6.95
N GLY A 232 25.91 13.35 6.17
CA GLY A 232 26.01 11.98 6.62
C GLY A 232 25.10 11.01 5.88
N LEU A 233 24.93 9.84 6.45
CA LEU A 233 24.04 8.80 5.90
C LEU A 233 23.18 8.17 7.00
N ALA A 234 22.01 7.69 6.60
CA ALA A 234 21.13 6.87 7.41
C ALA A 234 20.78 5.58 6.67
N LYS A 235 20.61 4.50 7.42
CA LYS A 235 20.13 3.21 6.94
C LYS A 235 19.05 2.69 7.85
N GLY A 236 18.14 1.91 7.30
CA GLY A 236 17.14 1.22 8.07
C GLY A 236 16.49 0.11 7.26
N GLU A 237 15.61 -0.61 7.91
CA GLU A 237 14.84 -1.69 7.32
C GLU A 237 13.35 -1.38 7.50
N PHE A 238 12.54 -1.77 6.52
CA PHE A 238 11.11 -1.85 6.72
C PHE A 238 10.82 -3.13 7.49
N GLY A 239 10.12 -3.00 8.54
CA GLY A 239 9.74 -4.15 9.34
C GLY A 239 9.25 -3.68 10.69
N TRP A 240 8.21 -4.20 11.11
CA TRP A 240 7.41 -4.03 12.33
C TRP A 240 8.21 -3.83 13.64
N GLY A 241 9.28 -3.01 13.59
CA GLY A 241 10.05 -2.62 14.77
C GLY A 241 11.06 -3.67 15.23
N ARG A 242 11.68 -4.38 14.29
CA ARG A 242 12.86 -5.23 14.58
C ARG A 242 14.13 -4.51 14.27
#